data_3ea6a6d50541bc69f0696ce8bb4d5e6c
#
_entry.id   3ea6a6d50541bc69f0696ce8bb4d5e6c
#
_cell.length_a   1.000
_cell.length_b   1.000
_cell.length_c   1.000
_cell.angle_alpha   90.00
_cell.angle_beta   90.00
_cell.angle_gamma   90.00
#
_symmetry.space_group_name_H-M   'P 1'
#
loop_
_entity.id
_entity.type
_entity.pdbx_description
1 polymer ?
#
loop_
_entity_poly.entity_id
_entity_poly.type
_entity_poly.pdbx_seq_one_letter_code
_entity_poly.pdbx_strand_id
1 'polypeptide(L)'
;MRMTNVTKGKAAVVLIVEDDREMLSLLCDEFWSAEYRLRQARDGDEAFQMVLQSVPDLILTDLRMPAGGADYISRLRTVAPGCPIIVMTAFGDARCKSDVLKAGANAYFDKPVRVAELKQCVHDLLANTSGDADKAAS
;
A
#
# COMPACT_ATOMS: atom_id res chain seq x y z
N MET A 1 -7.21 23.06 -18.80
CA MET A 1 -6.84 22.76 -18.23
C MET A 1 -6.45 22.41 -17.35
N ARG A 2 -6.58 22.07 -17.17
CA ARG A 2 -6.13 21.73 -16.35
C ARG A 2 -4.93 21.51 -15.99
N MET A 3 -4.24 22.00 -16.35
CA MET A 3 -2.83 22.10 -16.10
C MET A 3 -2.51 22.49 -14.71
N THR A 4 -3.35 23.25 -14.10
CA THR A 4 -3.15 23.60 -12.70
C THR A 4 -3.06 22.40 -11.79
N ASN A 5 -3.77 21.34 -12.13
CA ASN A 5 -3.69 20.12 -11.32
C ASN A 5 -2.32 19.49 -11.39
N VAL A 6 -1.65 19.65 -12.52
CA VAL A 6 -0.31 19.12 -12.67
C VAL A 6 0.65 19.80 -11.72
N THR A 7 0.47 21.09 -11.49
CA THR A 7 1.39 21.84 -10.64
C THR A 7 1.10 21.68 -9.16
N LYS A 8 -0.03 21.12 -8.82
CA LYS A 8 -0.41 20.97 -7.42
C LYS A 8 0.33 19.91 -6.68
N GLY A 9 1.28 19.35 -7.26
CA GLY A 9 2.03 18.38 -6.55
C GLY A 9 2.18 17.13 -7.35
N LYS A 10 2.97 16.28 -6.82
CA LYS A 10 3.32 15.04 -7.48
C LYS A 10 2.22 14.02 -7.26
N ALA A 11 2.07 13.13 -8.21
CA ALA A 11 1.24 11.96 -8.02
C ALA A 11 1.79 11.15 -6.85
N ALA A 12 0.91 10.59 -6.05
CA ALA A 12 1.32 9.73 -4.94
C ALA A 12 1.84 8.41 -5.49
N VAL A 13 2.93 7.93 -4.94
CA VAL A 13 3.54 6.67 -5.36
C VAL A 13 2.93 5.54 -4.53
N VAL A 14 2.28 4.60 -5.21
CA VAL A 14 1.66 3.44 -4.58
C VAL A 14 2.40 2.19 -5.03
N LEU A 15 2.96 1.45 -4.07
CA LEU A 15 3.61 0.18 -4.36
C LEU A 15 2.60 -0.95 -4.15
N ILE A 16 2.33 -1.69 -5.22
CA ILE A 16 1.40 -2.84 -5.18
C ILE A 16 2.23 -4.11 -5.19
N VAL A 17 2.05 -4.94 -4.17
CA VAL A 17 2.81 -6.18 -4.00
C VAL A 17 1.87 -7.37 -4.08
N GLU A 18 2.03 -8.17 -5.11
CA GLU A 18 1.13 -9.29 -5.37
C GLU A 18 1.85 -10.30 -6.28
N ASP A 19 1.88 -11.57 -5.90
CA ASP A 19 2.55 -12.59 -6.71
C ASP A 19 1.65 -13.17 -7.80
N ASP A 20 0.34 -13.03 -7.68
CA ASP A 20 -0.60 -13.47 -8.71
C ASP A 20 -0.62 -12.42 -9.83
N ARG A 21 -0.20 -12.81 -11.03
CA ARG A 21 -0.08 -11.87 -12.16
C ARG A 21 -1.41 -11.25 -12.55
N GLU A 22 -2.47 -12.04 -12.55
CA GLU A 22 -3.79 -11.53 -12.94
C GLU A 22 -4.29 -10.52 -11.93
N MET A 23 -4.13 -10.81 -10.65
CA MET A 23 -4.55 -9.91 -9.60
C MET A 23 -3.71 -8.63 -9.62
N LEU A 24 -2.42 -8.74 -9.83
CA LEU A 24 -1.54 -7.57 -9.93
C LEU A 24 -1.98 -6.67 -11.09
N SER A 25 -2.24 -7.28 -12.24
CA SER A 25 -2.70 -6.53 -13.41
C SER A 25 -4.04 -5.84 -13.14
N LEU A 26 -4.96 -6.55 -12.51
CA LEU A 26 -6.26 -5.99 -12.17
C LEU A 26 -6.11 -4.80 -11.24
N LEU A 27 -5.30 -4.93 -10.19
CA LEU A 27 -5.09 -3.84 -9.24
C LEU A 27 -4.44 -2.63 -9.92
N CYS A 28 -3.45 -2.87 -10.78
CA CYS A 28 -2.81 -1.78 -11.49
C CYS A 28 -3.81 -1.06 -12.40
N ASP A 29 -4.68 -1.79 -13.08
CA ASP A 29 -5.70 -1.19 -13.91
C ASP A 29 -6.68 -0.37 -13.08
N GLU A 30 -7.09 -0.91 -11.93
CA GLU A 30 -8.06 -0.23 -11.08
C GLU A 30 -7.51 1.05 -10.45
N PHE A 31 -6.22 1.07 -10.17
CA PHE A 31 -5.59 2.25 -9.55
C PHE A 31 -4.94 3.18 -10.58
N TRP A 32 -5.03 2.84 -11.86
CA TRP A 32 -4.48 3.69 -12.90
C TRP A 32 -5.20 5.04 -12.92
N SER A 33 -4.47 6.10 -12.70
CA SER A 33 -5.05 7.44 -12.73
C SER A 33 -3.93 8.47 -12.75
N ALA A 34 -4.29 9.74 -12.96
CA ALA A 34 -3.32 10.83 -12.88
C ALA A 34 -2.87 11.11 -11.44
N GLU A 35 -3.59 10.58 -10.46
CA GLU A 35 -3.29 10.83 -9.05
C GLU A 35 -2.23 9.89 -8.48
N TYR A 36 -1.99 8.75 -9.13
CA TYR A 36 -1.08 7.74 -8.59
C TYR A 36 -0.02 7.35 -9.60
N ARG A 37 1.18 7.17 -9.10
CA ARG A 37 2.26 6.50 -9.83
C ARG A 37 2.38 5.12 -9.23
N LEU A 38 2.19 4.10 -10.04
CA LEU A 38 2.16 2.73 -9.56
C LEU A 38 3.52 2.06 -9.73
N ARG A 39 3.96 1.37 -8.69
CA ARG A 39 5.14 0.51 -8.73
C ARG A 39 4.68 -0.89 -8.38
N GLN A 40 5.36 -1.89 -8.88
CA GLN A 40 4.94 -3.29 -8.74
C GLN A 40 6.06 -4.13 -8.16
N ALA A 41 5.69 -5.03 -7.24
CA ALA A 41 6.58 -6.06 -6.74
C ALA A 41 5.80 -7.38 -6.67
N ARG A 42 6.47 -8.49 -6.85
CA ARG A 42 5.81 -9.79 -6.91
C ARG A 42 6.11 -10.70 -5.71
N ASP A 43 6.95 -10.25 -4.82
CA ASP A 43 7.16 -10.96 -3.56
C ASP A 43 7.69 -9.99 -2.50
N GLY A 44 7.79 -10.48 -1.28
CA GLY A 44 8.16 -9.65 -0.15
C GLY A 44 9.61 -9.15 -0.20
N ASP A 45 10.52 -9.96 -0.74
CA ASP A 45 11.91 -9.54 -0.86
C ASP A 45 12.06 -8.42 -1.87
N GLU A 46 11.41 -8.55 -3.03
CA GLU A 46 11.43 -7.49 -4.04
C GLU A 46 10.84 -6.20 -3.48
N ALA A 47 9.70 -6.31 -2.79
CA ALA A 47 9.05 -5.16 -2.20
C ALA A 47 9.98 -4.47 -1.19
N PHE A 48 10.61 -5.25 -0.33
CA PHE A 48 11.51 -4.71 0.69
C PHE A 48 12.67 -3.96 0.06
N GLN A 49 13.28 -4.55 -0.97
CA GLN A 49 14.39 -3.90 -1.67
C GLN A 49 13.95 -2.59 -2.32
N MET A 50 12.77 -2.58 -2.92
CA MET A 50 12.24 -1.37 -3.54
C MET A 50 12.01 -0.26 -2.51
N VAL A 51 11.48 -0.63 -1.35
CA VAL A 51 11.23 0.34 -0.27
C VAL A 51 12.54 0.89 0.27
N LEU A 52 13.59 0.06 0.39
CA LEU A 52 14.90 0.53 0.80
C LEU A 52 15.47 1.56 -0.16
N GLN A 53 15.21 1.40 -1.45
CA GLN A 53 15.71 2.33 -2.45
C GLN A 53 14.92 3.63 -2.47
N SER A 54 13.61 3.54 -2.32
CA SER A 54 12.74 4.70 -2.36
C SER A 54 11.42 4.36 -1.69
N VAL A 55 11.13 5.02 -0.58
CA VAL A 55 9.91 4.76 0.19
C VAL A 55 8.71 5.30 -0.60
N PRO A 56 7.70 4.45 -0.88
CA PRO A 56 6.49 4.93 -1.53
C PRO A 56 5.62 5.72 -0.57
N ASP A 57 4.57 6.31 -1.10
CA ASP A 57 3.60 7.02 -0.27
C ASP A 57 2.60 6.07 0.38
N LEU A 58 2.41 4.90 -0.20
CA LEU A 58 1.53 3.87 0.36
C LEU A 58 1.93 2.51 -0.20
N ILE A 59 1.81 1.48 0.62
CA ILE A 59 2.07 0.09 0.22
C ILE A 59 0.76 -0.68 0.31
N LEU A 60 0.39 -1.34 -0.80
CA LEU A 60 -0.76 -2.22 -0.87
C LEU A 60 -0.23 -3.62 -1.14
N THR A 61 -0.34 -4.53 -0.20
CA THR A 61 0.35 -5.80 -0.30
C THR A 61 -0.50 -6.99 0.08
N ASP A 62 -0.29 -8.10 -0.65
CA ASP A 62 -0.76 -9.41 -0.21
C ASP A 62 0.21 -9.93 0.85
N LEU A 63 -0.22 -10.92 1.59
CA LEU A 63 0.63 -11.64 2.55
C LEU A 63 1.01 -13.03 2.06
N ARG A 64 0.16 -13.66 1.28
CA ARG A 64 0.35 -15.06 0.88
C ARG A 64 1.16 -15.14 -0.38
N MET A 65 2.44 -14.91 -0.21
CA MET A 65 3.41 -14.88 -1.28
C MET A 65 4.78 -15.20 -0.70
N PRO A 66 5.76 -15.55 -1.52
CA PRO A 66 7.11 -15.78 -1.00
C PRO A 66 7.61 -14.55 -0.24
N ALA A 67 8.20 -14.79 0.91
CA ALA A 67 8.74 -13.76 1.80
C ALA A 67 7.70 -12.78 2.30
N GLY A 68 6.42 -13.21 2.38
CA GLY A 68 5.34 -12.42 2.97
C GLY A 68 5.15 -12.72 4.44
N GLY A 69 3.99 -12.32 4.99
CA GLY A 69 3.63 -12.61 6.37
C GLY A 69 3.91 -11.46 7.33
N ALA A 70 3.64 -11.68 8.62
CA ALA A 70 3.74 -10.61 9.62
C ALA A 70 5.17 -10.08 9.78
N ASP A 71 6.17 -10.94 9.68
CA ASP A 71 7.57 -10.50 9.76
C ASP A 71 7.92 -9.55 8.63
N TYR A 72 7.42 -9.82 7.45
CA TYR A 72 7.61 -8.94 6.30
C TYR A 72 6.99 -7.56 6.58
N ILE A 73 5.77 -7.53 7.12
CA ILE A 73 5.12 -6.25 7.47
C ILE A 73 5.95 -5.50 8.51
N SER A 74 6.45 -6.20 9.51
CA SER A 74 7.29 -5.60 10.54
C SER A 74 8.56 -4.98 9.94
N ARG A 75 9.18 -5.69 8.99
CA ARG A 75 10.39 -5.19 8.32
C ARG A 75 10.08 -3.94 7.50
N LEU A 76 8.96 -3.94 6.77
CA LEU A 76 8.54 -2.76 6.02
C LEU A 76 8.32 -1.57 6.96
N ARG A 77 7.66 -1.82 8.08
CA ARG A 77 7.38 -0.74 9.03
C ARG A 77 8.67 -0.17 9.60
N THR A 78 9.68 -0.99 9.83
CA THR A 78 10.97 -0.54 10.36
C THR A 78 11.66 0.43 9.40
N VAL A 79 11.62 0.13 8.10
CA VAL A 79 12.32 0.96 7.10
C VAL A 79 11.46 2.08 6.54
N ALA A 80 10.15 2.05 6.78
CA ALA A 80 9.22 3.05 6.30
C ALA A 80 8.22 3.41 7.40
N PRO A 81 8.66 4.04 8.48
CA PRO A 81 7.83 4.21 9.68
C PRO A 81 6.57 5.04 9.47
N GLY A 82 6.58 5.95 8.53
CA GLY A 82 5.40 6.78 8.26
C GLY A 82 4.55 6.34 7.09
N CYS A 83 4.92 5.28 6.40
CA CYS A 83 4.23 4.87 5.19
C CYS A 83 3.00 4.03 5.51
N PRO A 84 1.80 4.40 5.04
CA PRO A 84 0.62 3.54 5.23
C PRO A 84 0.80 2.19 4.54
N ILE A 85 0.40 1.13 5.23
CA ILE A 85 0.46 -0.23 4.71
C ILE A 85 -0.93 -0.84 4.77
N ILE A 86 -1.47 -1.25 3.62
CA ILE A 86 -2.74 -1.96 3.51
C ILE A 86 -2.44 -3.40 3.15
N VAL A 87 -2.98 -4.32 3.91
CA VAL A 87 -2.81 -5.76 3.69
C VAL A 87 -4.09 -6.33 3.09
N MET A 88 -3.94 -7.13 2.03
CA MET A 88 -5.02 -7.92 1.46
C MET A 88 -4.58 -9.36 1.51
N THR A 89 -5.45 -10.27 1.92
CA THR A 89 -5.07 -11.67 1.92
C THR A 89 -6.28 -12.60 1.78
N ALA A 90 -6.06 -13.71 1.07
CA ALA A 90 -7.00 -14.82 1.08
C ALA A 90 -6.68 -15.68 2.30
N PHE A 91 -7.67 -16.34 2.84
CA PHE A 91 -7.48 -17.30 3.93
C PHE A 91 -6.86 -16.72 5.20
N GLY A 92 -7.00 -15.42 5.41
CA GLY A 92 -6.62 -14.83 6.68
C GLY A 92 -7.65 -15.16 7.74
N ASP A 93 -7.21 -15.29 8.98
CA ASP A 93 -8.11 -15.49 10.11
C ASP A 93 -7.90 -14.36 11.13
N ALA A 94 -8.63 -14.42 12.24
CA ALA A 94 -8.56 -13.38 13.25
C ALA A 94 -7.15 -13.21 13.81
N ARG A 95 -6.41 -14.30 13.95
CA ARG A 95 -5.05 -14.25 14.46
C ARG A 95 -4.12 -13.58 13.43
N CYS A 96 -4.25 -13.95 12.17
CA CYS A 96 -3.47 -13.33 11.09
C CYS A 96 -3.73 -11.83 11.06
N LYS A 97 -4.98 -11.42 11.11
CA LYS A 97 -5.35 -10.02 11.13
C LYS A 97 -4.70 -9.30 12.31
N SER A 98 -4.82 -9.89 13.50
CA SER A 98 -4.22 -9.31 14.71
C SER A 98 -2.71 -9.18 14.56
N ASP A 99 -2.04 -10.22 14.06
CA ASP A 99 -0.60 -10.23 13.94
C ASP A 99 -0.09 -9.15 12.98
N VAL A 100 -0.75 -8.99 11.82
CA VAL A 100 -0.28 -7.99 10.85
C VAL A 100 -0.59 -6.57 11.30
N LEU A 101 -1.70 -6.36 11.99
CA LEU A 101 -1.99 -5.03 12.54
C LEU A 101 -0.98 -4.67 13.62
N LYS A 102 -0.62 -5.61 14.48
CA LYS A 102 0.42 -5.40 15.48
C LYS A 102 1.79 -5.16 14.85
N ALA A 103 2.05 -5.80 13.72
CA ALA A 103 3.32 -5.62 13.01
C ALA A 103 3.42 -4.26 12.33
N GLY A 104 2.31 -3.56 12.18
CA GLY A 104 2.33 -2.20 11.68
C GLY A 104 1.43 -1.91 10.50
N ALA A 105 0.59 -2.86 10.06
CA ALA A 105 -0.37 -2.58 8.99
C ALA A 105 -1.42 -1.60 9.47
N ASN A 106 -1.83 -0.71 8.57
CA ASN A 106 -2.83 0.31 8.85
C ASN A 106 -4.25 -0.18 8.55
N ALA A 107 -4.37 -1.14 7.65
CA ALA A 107 -5.67 -1.69 7.28
C ALA A 107 -5.51 -3.11 6.78
N TYR A 108 -6.60 -3.86 6.85
CA TYR A 108 -6.60 -5.28 6.49
C TYR A 108 -7.90 -5.60 5.74
N PHE A 109 -7.76 -6.29 4.62
CA PHE A 109 -8.90 -6.72 3.80
C PHE A 109 -8.78 -8.19 3.50
N ASP A 110 -9.90 -8.92 3.62
CA ASP A 110 -9.98 -10.30 3.17
C ASP A 110 -10.33 -10.33 1.68
N LYS A 111 -9.68 -11.21 0.93
CA LYS A 111 -10.03 -11.41 -0.47
C LYS A 111 -11.27 -12.30 -0.55
N PRO A 112 -12.17 -12.09 -1.49
CA PRO A 112 -12.13 -11.09 -2.55
C PRO A 112 -12.42 -9.68 -2.02
N VAL A 113 -11.63 -8.72 -2.46
CA VAL A 113 -11.74 -7.34 -1.97
C VAL A 113 -12.72 -6.57 -2.85
N ARG A 114 -13.53 -5.74 -2.22
CA ARG A 114 -14.36 -4.80 -2.98
C ARG A 114 -13.47 -3.63 -3.39
N VAL A 115 -13.31 -3.48 -4.69
CA VAL A 115 -12.36 -2.48 -5.22
C VAL A 115 -12.71 -1.06 -4.77
N ALA A 116 -14.01 -0.73 -4.73
CA ALA A 116 -14.41 0.61 -4.30
C ALA A 116 -14.00 0.90 -2.85
N GLU A 117 -14.11 -0.10 -1.98
CA GLU A 117 -13.70 0.06 -0.58
C GLU A 117 -12.20 0.17 -0.46
N LEU A 118 -11.47 -0.60 -1.25
CA LEU A 118 -10.01 -0.53 -1.26
C LEU A 118 -9.54 0.83 -1.74
N LYS A 119 -10.13 1.35 -2.82
CA LYS A 119 -9.79 2.67 -3.33
C LYS A 119 -10.07 3.76 -2.31
N GLN A 120 -11.19 3.65 -1.60
CA GLN A 120 -11.52 4.62 -0.57
C GLN A 120 -10.51 4.59 0.55
N CYS A 121 -10.09 3.39 0.97
CA CYS A 121 -9.09 3.24 2.02
C CYS A 121 -7.76 3.87 1.60
N VAL A 122 -7.33 3.63 0.37
CA VAL A 122 -6.09 4.24 -0.16
C VAL A 122 -6.21 5.75 -0.13
N HIS A 123 -7.32 6.28 -0.63
CA HIS A 123 -7.54 7.72 -0.64
C HIS A 123 -7.50 8.31 0.76
N ASP A 124 -8.18 7.67 1.70
CA ASP A 124 -8.27 8.18 3.06
C ASP A 124 -6.92 8.15 3.78
N LEU A 125 -6.15 7.07 3.61
CA LEU A 125 -4.85 6.98 4.25
C LEU A 125 -3.87 7.99 3.68
N LEU A 126 -3.90 8.21 2.37
CA LEU A 126 -3.04 9.22 1.76
C LEU A 126 -3.43 10.64 2.20
N ALA A 127 -4.72 10.90 2.30
CA ALA A 127 -5.21 12.20 2.76
C ALA A 127 -4.85 12.45 4.22
N ASN A 128 -4.99 11.44 5.07
CA ASN A 128 -4.65 11.57 6.48
C ASN A 128 -3.17 11.81 6.69
N THR A 129 -2.32 11.11 5.94
CA THR A 129 -0.89 11.31 6.02
C THR A 129 -0.51 12.73 5.63
N SER A 130 -1.10 13.24 4.55
CA SER A 130 -0.89 14.62 4.13
C SER A 130 -1.41 15.61 5.17
N GLY A 131 -2.58 15.32 5.75
CA GLY A 131 -3.16 16.17 6.79
C GLY A 131 -2.29 16.22 8.02
N ASP A 132 -1.75 15.10 8.44
CA ASP A 132 -0.86 15.05 9.59
C ASP A 132 0.43 15.82 9.32
N ALA A 133 0.97 15.70 8.12
CA ALA A 133 2.16 16.45 7.74
C ALA A 133 1.88 17.94 7.75
N ASP A 134 0.73 18.36 7.26
CA ASP A 134 0.33 19.76 7.27
C ASP A 134 0.18 20.27 8.68
N LYS A 135 -0.43 19.50 9.56
CA LYS A 135 -0.57 19.88 10.96
C LYS A 135 0.79 19.99 11.63
N ALA A 136 1.68 19.08 11.34
CA ALA A 136 3.02 19.13 11.93
C ALA A 136 3.79 20.35 11.45
N ALA A 137 3.55 20.78 10.22
CA ALA A 137 4.20 21.94 9.64
C ALA A 137 3.63 23.25 10.20
N SER A 138 2.43 23.18 10.70
CA SER A 138 1.78 24.37 11.25
C SER A 138 2.28 24.69 12.64
#